data_5c4633a8e25382d7e29624ec07762151
#
_entry.id   5c4633a8e25382d7e29624ec07762151
#
_cell.length_a   1.000
_cell.length_b   1.000
_cell.length_c   1.000
_cell.angle_alpha   90.00
_cell.angle_beta   90.00
_cell.angle_gamma   90.00
#
_symmetry.space_group_name_H-M   'P 1'
#
loop_
_entity.id
_entity.type
_entity.pdbx_description
1 polymer ?
#
loop_
_entity_poly.entity_id
_entity_poly.type
_entity_poly.pdbx_seq_one_letter_code
_entity_poly.pdbx_strand_id
1 'polypeptide(L)'
;SSTSLELVRKIIASHVFVNYFDMPIQHISESLLNTMRRGTPKEHILKLLETMRAAPNSFLRTGVIVGHPGESEADFNELCEFLESFSFDRISAFAYSREENTLAYDMEQVSKKIINSRLKKIEKITTKALNTSLAAMIGKEILVYLNGKSDESELFYSAKPLAWDRDIDGEVLINESEIEKLENGKLYCAKITELAGLNLIATITKEA
;
A
#
# COMPACT_ATOMS: atom_id res chain seq x y z
N SER A 1 15.68 -2.57 13.22
CA SER A 1 16.47 -3.41 12.30
C SER A 1 16.33 -2.81 10.90
N SER A 2 17.45 -2.47 10.28
CA SER A 2 17.45 -1.98 8.90
C SER A 2 17.19 -3.16 7.95
N THR A 3 16.09 -3.12 7.21
CA THR A 3 15.86 -4.05 6.11
C THR A 3 17.04 -3.97 5.14
N SER A 4 17.65 -5.10 4.81
CA SER A 4 18.80 -5.10 3.89
C SER A 4 18.34 -5.27 2.44
N LEU A 5 19.00 -4.59 1.52
CA LEU A 5 18.79 -4.77 0.07
C LEU A 5 19.00 -6.23 -0.37
N GLU A 6 19.91 -6.94 0.29
CA GLU A 6 20.16 -8.36 0.02
C GLU A 6 18.92 -9.22 0.36
N LEU A 7 18.28 -8.96 1.50
CA LEU A 7 17.05 -9.66 1.89
C LEU A 7 15.93 -9.39 0.88
N VAL A 8 15.71 -8.14 0.49
CA VAL A 8 14.70 -7.79 -0.52
C VAL A 8 14.95 -8.51 -1.84
N ARG A 9 16.19 -8.55 -2.31
CA ARG A 9 16.55 -9.28 -3.54
C ARG A 9 16.33 -10.78 -3.42
N LYS A 10 16.61 -11.38 -2.26
CA LYS A 10 16.33 -12.81 -2.01
C LYS A 10 14.82 -13.09 -2.04
N ILE A 11 13.99 -12.21 -1.48
CA ILE A 11 12.53 -12.33 -1.53
C ILE A 11 12.06 -12.25 -2.99
N ILE A 12 12.52 -11.25 -3.76
CA ILE A 12 12.14 -11.06 -5.17
C ILE A 12 12.55 -12.27 -6.03
N ALA A 13 13.72 -12.86 -5.77
CA ALA A 13 14.22 -14.02 -6.50
C ALA A 13 13.53 -15.34 -6.10
N SER A 14 12.75 -15.34 -5.04
CA SER A 14 12.05 -16.54 -4.55
C SER A 14 10.78 -16.80 -5.35
N HIS A 15 10.52 -18.08 -5.67
CA HIS A 15 9.26 -18.52 -6.27
C HIS A 15 8.16 -18.82 -5.25
N VAL A 16 8.48 -18.70 -3.95
CA VAL A 16 7.55 -19.01 -2.85
C VAL A 16 6.81 -17.78 -2.36
N PHE A 17 7.43 -16.60 -2.44
CA PHE A 17 6.87 -15.36 -1.91
C PHE A 17 6.17 -14.53 -3.01
N VAL A 18 5.04 -13.96 -2.65
CA VAL A 18 4.42 -12.89 -3.41
C VAL A 18 5.24 -11.61 -3.20
N ASN A 19 5.43 -10.82 -4.24
CA ASN A 19 6.12 -9.52 -4.14
C ASN A 19 5.21 -8.46 -3.49
N TYR A 20 4.75 -8.77 -2.27
CA TYR A 20 4.05 -7.87 -1.38
C TYR A 20 5.05 -7.28 -0.38
N PHE A 21 5.13 -5.97 -0.34
CA PHE A 21 6.03 -5.25 0.56
C PHE A 21 5.24 -4.23 1.37
N ASP A 22 5.23 -4.40 2.68
CA ASP A 22 4.75 -3.39 3.61
C ASP A 22 5.95 -2.78 4.33
N MET A 23 6.30 -1.56 3.94
CA MET A 23 7.45 -0.84 4.48
C MET A 23 7.04 0.55 4.97
N PRO A 24 6.62 0.68 6.26
CA PRO A 24 6.31 1.97 6.84
C PRO A 24 7.56 2.85 6.93
N ILE A 25 7.66 3.86 6.06
CA ILE A 25 8.80 4.79 6.05
C ILE A 25 8.73 5.82 7.18
N GLN A 26 7.53 6.08 7.70
CA GLN A 26 7.19 7.08 8.71
C GLN A 26 7.31 8.51 8.20
N HIS A 27 8.41 8.88 7.60
CA HIS A 27 8.69 10.17 6.96
C HIS A 27 9.80 10.00 5.91
N ILE A 28 10.03 11.04 5.06
CA ILE A 28 11.09 11.04 4.05
C ILE A 28 12.13 12.15 4.29
N SER A 29 11.81 13.15 5.10
CA SER A 29 12.76 14.20 5.47
C SER A 29 13.86 13.64 6.36
N GLU A 30 15.13 13.89 5.98
CA GLU A 30 16.30 13.44 6.73
C GLU A 30 16.30 13.98 8.16
N SER A 31 15.90 15.24 8.36
CA SER A 31 15.82 15.89 9.67
C SER A 31 14.84 15.15 10.59
N LEU A 32 13.68 14.77 10.10
CA LEU A 32 12.65 14.04 10.85
C LEU A 32 13.07 12.60 11.11
N LEU A 33 13.65 11.90 10.13
CA LEU A 33 14.17 10.55 10.31
C LEU A 33 15.22 10.48 11.43
N ASN A 34 16.09 11.48 11.50
CA ASN A 34 17.08 11.61 12.57
C ASN A 34 16.42 11.89 13.93
N THR A 35 15.43 12.79 13.99
CA THR A 35 14.68 13.10 15.21
C THR A 35 13.92 11.89 15.71
N MET A 36 13.33 11.11 14.81
CA MET A 36 12.65 9.83 15.10
C MET A 36 13.63 8.69 15.43
N ARG A 37 14.94 8.93 15.39
CA ARG A 37 16.00 7.91 15.61
C ARG A 37 15.83 6.68 14.71
N ARG A 38 15.40 6.88 13.47
CA ARG A 38 15.21 5.75 12.54
C ARG A 38 16.50 5.08 12.11
N GLY A 39 17.64 5.76 12.19
CA GLY A 39 18.98 5.21 11.89
C GLY A 39 19.17 4.75 10.44
N THR A 40 18.20 4.96 9.58
CA THR A 40 18.23 4.58 8.16
C THR A 40 18.25 5.85 7.32
N PRO A 41 19.33 6.14 6.59
CA PRO A 41 19.41 7.31 5.72
C PRO A 41 18.31 7.30 4.65
N LYS A 42 17.83 8.48 4.27
CA LYS A 42 16.84 8.67 3.21
C LYS A 42 17.22 7.93 1.91
N GLU A 43 18.48 8.03 1.47
CA GLU A 43 18.95 7.34 0.28
C GLU A 43 18.77 5.82 0.33
N HIS A 44 18.96 5.22 1.51
CA HIS A 44 18.78 3.79 1.69
C HIS A 44 17.29 3.41 1.61
N ILE A 45 16.40 4.24 2.18
CA ILE A 45 14.95 4.08 2.07
C ILE A 45 14.52 4.11 0.60
N LEU A 46 14.95 5.13 -0.15
CA LEU A 46 14.66 5.27 -1.58
C LEU A 46 15.13 4.05 -2.37
N LYS A 47 16.37 3.60 -2.15
CA LYS A 47 16.91 2.43 -2.85
C LYS A 47 16.16 1.13 -2.56
N LEU A 48 15.69 0.96 -1.32
CA LEU A 48 14.82 -0.17 -0.95
C LEU A 48 13.49 -0.11 -1.70
N LEU A 49 12.82 1.04 -1.65
CA LEU A 49 11.53 1.25 -2.31
C LEU A 49 11.61 1.05 -3.82
N GLU A 50 12.64 1.61 -4.47
CA GLU A 50 12.90 1.43 -5.90
C GLU A 50 13.12 -0.06 -6.25
N THR A 51 13.92 -0.76 -5.43
CA THR A 51 14.16 -2.20 -5.62
C THR A 51 12.88 -3.02 -5.47
N MET A 52 12.05 -2.70 -4.46
CA MET A 52 10.76 -3.35 -4.25
C MET A 52 9.78 -3.05 -5.39
N ARG A 53 9.72 -1.78 -5.85
CA ARG A 53 8.80 -1.37 -6.93
C ARG A 53 9.16 -1.99 -8.28
N ALA A 54 10.44 -2.23 -8.54
CA ALA A 54 10.93 -2.86 -9.76
C ALA A 54 10.63 -4.38 -9.84
N ALA A 55 10.21 -5.01 -8.74
CA ALA A 55 9.87 -6.43 -8.73
C ALA A 55 8.63 -6.73 -9.59
N PRO A 56 8.59 -7.87 -10.29
CA PRO A 56 7.41 -8.28 -11.06
C PRO A 56 6.16 -8.37 -10.18
N ASN A 57 5.04 -7.85 -10.64
CA ASN A 57 3.76 -7.84 -9.92
C ASN A 57 3.87 -7.32 -8.48
N SER A 58 4.77 -6.35 -8.27
CA SER A 58 5.00 -5.76 -6.96
C SER A 58 3.76 -5.02 -6.46
N PHE A 59 3.39 -5.29 -5.21
CA PHE A 59 2.42 -4.51 -4.46
C PHE A 59 3.13 -3.87 -3.27
N LEU A 60 3.11 -2.54 -3.21
CA LEU A 60 3.88 -1.77 -2.25
C LEU A 60 3.00 -0.90 -1.37
N ARG A 61 3.02 -1.20 -0.09
CA ARG A 61 2.31 -0.47 0.97
C ARG A 61 3.31 0.33 1.79
N THR A 62 2.92 1.50 2.25
CA THR A 62 3.70 2.30 3.21
C THR A 62 2.81 2.96 4.25
N GLY A 63 3.42 3.34 5.37
CA GLY A 63 2.81 4.14 6.42
C GLY A 63 3.65 5.37 6.73
N VAL A 64 3.00 6.50 6.97
CA VAL A 64 3.62 7.78 7.35
C VAL A 64 3.00 8.36 8.59
N ILE A 65 3.79 9.12 9.36
CA ILE A 65 3.34 9.86 10.54
C ILE A 65 3.38 11.35 10.21
N VAL A 66 2.31 12.04 10.56
CA VAL A 66 2.14 13.49 10.36
C VAL A 66 2.04 14.18 11.70
N GLY A 67 2.72 15.32 11.84
CA GLY A 67 2.69 16.14 13.06
C GLY A 67 3.63 15.66 14.15
N HIS A 68 4.69 14.92 13.80
CA HIS A 68 5.76 14.64 14.74
C HIS A 68 6.40 15.95 15.23
N PRO A 69 6.73 16.11 16.54
CA PRO A 69 7.45 17.25 17.05
C PRO A 69 8.70 17.56 16.22
N GLY A 70 8.84 18.82 15.82
CA GLY A 70 9.92 19.27 14.93
C GLY A 70 9.61 19.17 13.43
N GLU A 71 8.44 18.64 13.04
CA GLU A 71 8.02 18.64 11.63
C GLU A 71 7.73 20.06 11.13
N SER A 72 8.66 20.61 10.33
CA SER A 72 8.48 21.91 9.69
C SER A 72 7.52 21.84 8.50
N GLU A 73 7.13 22.99 7.96
CA GLU A 73 6.33 23.04 6.73
C GLU A 73 7.13 22.53 5.52
N ALA A 74 8.45 22.74 5.50
CA ALA A 74 9.32 22.22 4.46
C ALA A 74 9.41 20.70 4.49
N ASP A 75 9.56 20.09 5.68
CA ASP A 75 9.57 18.64 5.85
C ASP A 75 8.26 18.01 5.38
N PHE A 76 7.13 18.62 5.76
CA PHE A 76 5.81 18.15 5.35
C PHE A 76 5.58 18.27 3.83
N ASN A 77 6.03 19.35 3.19
CA ASN A 77 5.94 19.49 1.75
C ASN A 77 6.82 18.47 1.02
N GLU A 78 8.04 18.21 1.50
CA GLU A 78 8.91 17.15 0.98
C GLU A 78 8.24 15.78 1.04
N LEU A 79 7.53 15.49 2.15
CA LEU A 79 6.75 14.25 2.27
C LEU A 79 5.63 14.18 1.23
N CYS A 80 4.87 15.26 1.05
CA CYS A 80 3.79 15.33 0.07
C CYS A 80 4.31 15.09 -1.36
N GLU A 81 5.36 15.81 -1.76
CA GLU A 81 5.99 15.67 -3.09
C GLU A 81 6.48 14.24 -3.34
N PHE A 82 7.08 13.64 -2.33
CA PHE A 82 7.52 12.26 -2.42
C PHE A 82 6.36 11.29 -2.61
N LEU A 83 5.30 11.40 -1.80
CA LEU A 83 4.12 10.53 -1.89
C LEU A 83 3.34 10.73 -3.21
N GLU A 84 3.37 11.92 -3.80
CA GLU A 84 2.76 12.19 -5.11
C GLU A 84 3.57 11.64 -6.28
N SER A 85 4.90 11.61 -6.15
CA SER A 85 5.80 11.20 -7.22
C SER A 85 6.10 9.71 -7.23
N PHE A 86 6.10 9.07 -6.05
CA PHE A 86 6.41 7.64 -5.94
C PHE A 86 5.15 6.79 -6.05
N SER A 87 5.20 5.72 -6.86
CA SER A 87 4.06 4.84 -7.11
C SER A 87 3.86 3.84 -5.99
N PHE A 88 3.13 4.21 -4.95
CA PHE A 88 2.62 3.28 -3.95
C PHE A 88 1.25 2.73 -4.35
N ASP A 89 0.98 1.46 -4.01
CA ASP A 89 -0.35 0.87 -4.17
C ASP A 89 -1.26 1.25 -3.01
N ARG A 90 -0.71 1.35 -1.80
CA ARG A 90 -1.42 1.77 -0.59
C ARG A 90 -0.54 2.69 0.27
N ILE A 91 -1.15 3.74 0.78
CA ILE A 91 -0.52 4.67 1.71
C ILE A 91 -1.44 4.83 2.91
N SER A 92 -0.94 4.59 4.12
CA SER A 92 -1.63 4.88 5.37
C SER A 92 -0.98 6.08 6.05
N ALA A 93 -1.79 7.04 6.52
CA ALA A 93 -1.29 8.21 7.23
C ALA A 93 -1.86 8.26 8.65
N PHE A 94 -0.99 8.49 9.60
CA PHE A 94 -1.34 8.53 11.02
C PHE A 94 -0.94 9.88 11.62
N ALA A 95 -1.78 10.40 12.51
CA ALA A 95 -1.36 11.50 13.38
C ALA A 95 -0.27 10.99 14.33
N TYR A 96 0.72 11.84 14.62
CA TYR A 96 1.65 11.54 15.70
C TYR A 96 0.90 11.37 17.03
N SER A 97 1.19 10.29 17.74
CA SER A 97 0.75 10.05 19.10
C SER A 97 1.87 10.35 20.08
N ARG A 98 1.58 11.16 21.10
CA ARG A 98 2.54 11.52 22.13
C ARG A 98 2.70 10.38 23.13
N GLU A 99 3.84 9.69 23.07
CA GLU A 99 4.13 8.51 23.91
C GLU A 99 5.12 8.87 25.01
N GLU A 100 4.76 8.52 26.27
CA GLU A 100 5.63 8.69 27.44
C GLU A 100 6.96 7.95 27.25
N ASN A 101 8.01 8.45 27.90
CA ASN A 101 9.36 7.90 27.82
C ASN A 101 10.04 7.96 26.43
N THR A 102 9.54 8.80 25.54
CA THR A 102 10.20 9.11 24.26
C THR A 102 10.78 10.52 24.28
N LEU A 103 11.83 10.76 23.49
CA LEU A 103 12.37 12.13 23.36
C LEU A 103 11.34 13.13 22.83
N ALA A 104 10.49 12.67 21.94
CA ALA A 104 9.45 13.49 21.33
C ALA A 104 8.36 13.90 22.32
N TYR A 105 8.26 13.22 23.47
CA TYR A 105 7.31 13.58 24.53
C TYR A 105 7.55 14.97 25.10
N ASP A 106 8.82 15.33 25.34
CA ASP A 106 9.21 16.61 25.94
C ASP A 106 9.44 17.74 24.92
N MET A 107 9.36 17.43 23.62
CA MET A 107 9.49 18.43 22.54
C MET A 107 8.21 19.27 22.41
N GLU A 108 8.37 20.47 21.81
CA GLU A 108 7.23 21.31 21.44
C GLU A 108 6.32 20.58 20.44
N GLN A 109 5.07 20.37 20.84
CA GLN A 109 4.11 19.60 20.05
C GLN A 109 3.50 20.44 18.92
N VAL A 110 3.36 19.85 17.75
CA VAL A 110 2.63 20.45 16.64
C VAL A 110 1.14 20.59 17.01
N SER A 111 0.53 21.73 16.74
CA SER A 111 -0.87 21.97 17.13
C SER A 111 -1.82 20.99 16.39
N LYS A 112 -2.88 20.55 17.07
CA LYS A 112 -3.91 19.68 16.48
C LYS A 112 -4.52 20.25 15.20
N LYS A 113 -4.64 21.58 15.10
CA LYS A 113 -5.15 22.27 13.92
C LYS A 113 -4.23 22.04 12.70
N ILE A 114 -2.92 22.13 12.89
CA ILE A 114 -1.92 21.87 11.84
C ILE A 114 -1.94 20.41 11.46
N ILE A 115 -1.91 19.49 12.42
CA ILE A 115 -1.95 18.03 12.18
C ILE A 115 -3.18 17.66 11.35
N ASN A 116 -4.37 18.13 11.75
CA ASN A 116 -5.61 17.85 11.01
C ASN A 116 -5.59 18.42 9.59
N SER A 117 -5.01 19.60 9.39
CA SER A 117 -4.85 20.19 8.05
C SER A 117 -3.91 19.36 7.17
N ARG A 118 -2.79 18.92 7.74
CA ARG A 118 -1.81 18.06 7.05
C ARG A 118 -2.40 16.71 6.70
N LEU A 119 -3.11 16.06 7.63
CA LEU A 119 -3.80 14.79 7.37
C LEU A 119 -4.80 14.90 6.22
N LYS A 120 -5.62 15.94 6.17
CA LYS A 120 -6.53 16.19 5.05
C LYS A 120 -5.83 16.36 3.70
N LYS A 121 -4.61 16.93 3.69
CA LYS A 121 -3.80 17.03 2.46
C LYS A 121 -3.27 15.65 2.04
N ILE A 122 -2.74 14.89 2.99
CA ILE A 122 -2.27 13.50 2.72
C ILE A 122 -3.42 12.61 2.27
N GLU A 123 -4.60 12.69 2.87
CA GLU A 123 -5.78 11.91 2.48
C GLU A 123 -6.13 12.07 0.98
N LYS A 124 -6.02 13.28 0.44
CA LYS A 124 -6.20 13.50 -1.00
C LYS A 124 -5.14 12.81 -1.84
N ILE A 125 -3.88 12.84 -1.37
CA ILE A 125 -2.76 12.17 -2.05
C ILE A 125 -2.97 10.66 -2.01
N THR A 126 -3.32 10.09 -0.86
CA THR A 126 -3.55 8.64 -0.70
C THR A 126 -4.72 8.16 -1.53
N THR A 127 -5.82 8.91 -1.58
CA THR A 127 -6.98 8.60 -2.42
C THR A 127 -6.61 8.62 -3.90
N LYS A 128 -5.84 9.61 -4.34
CA LYS A 128 -5.36 9.68 -5.74
C LYS A 128 -4.43 8.50 -6.07
N ALA A 129 -3.48 8.17 -5.19
CA ALA A 129 -2.58 7.05 -5.37
C ALA A 129 -3.35 5.72 -5.47
N LEU A 130 -4.30 5.49 -4.57
CA LEU A 130 -5.18 4.31 -4.57
C LEU A 130 -5.94 4.19 -5.89
N ASN A 131 -6.64 5.25 -6.31
CA ASN A 131 -7.41 5.24 -7.55
C ASN A 131 -6.52 5.00 -8.78
N THR A 132 -5.31 5.57 -8.79
CA THR A 132 -4.33 5.35 -9.88
C THR A 132 -3.87 3.90 -9.91
N SER A 133 -3.56 3.31 -8.75
CA SER A 133 -3.15 1.90 -8.63
C SER A 133 -4.27 0.96 -9.10
N LEU A 134 -5.51 1.18 -8.65
CA LEU A 134 -6.66 0.37 -9.08
C LEU A 134 -6.94 0.51 -10.59
N ALA A 135 -6.95 1.73 -11.11
CA ALA A 135 -7.16 1.98 -12.54
C ALA A 135 -6.10 1.31 -13.42
N ALA A 136 -4.85 1.25 -12.94
CA ALA A 136 -3.76 0.57 -13.65
C ALA A 136 -3.92 -0.96 -13.72
N MET A 137 -4.87 -1.55 -12.99
CA MET A 137 -5.18 -2.98 -13.05
C MET A 137 -6.16 -3.33 -14.18
N ILE A 138 -6.95 -2.38 -14.68
CA ILE A 138 -7.90 -2.62 -15.78
C ILE A 138 -7.19 -3.18 -16.99
N GLY A 139 -7.74 -4.24 -17.57
CA GLY A 139 -7.20 -4.95 -18.72
C GLY A 139 -6.08 -5.96 -18.40
N LYS A 140 -5.55 -5.96 -17.17
CA LYS A 140 -4.55 -6.95 -16.75
C LYS A 140 -5.21 -8.28 -16.37
N GLU A 141 -4.49 -9.36 -16.64
CA GLU A 141 -4.77 -10.69 -16.08
C GLU A 141 -3.95 -10.85 -14.79
N ILE A 142 -4.61 -11.19 -13.72
CA ILE A 142 -4.01 -11.37 -12.39
C ILE A 142 -4.41 -12.69 -11.78
N LEU A 143 -3.59 -13.16 -10.86
CA LEU A 143 -3.88 -14.35 -10.07
C LEU A 143 -4.76 -13.98 -8.88
N VAL A 144 -5.89 -14.67 -8.73
CA VAL A 144 -6.84 -14.44 -7.64
C VAL A 144 -7.18 -15.74 -6.93
N TYR A 145 -7.39 -15.65 -5.63
CA TYR A 145 -7.91 -16.72 -4.81
C TYR A 145 -9.43 -16.56 -4.65
N LEU A 146 -10.21 -17.58 -5.00
CA LEU A 146 -11.68 -17.54 -4.91
C LEU A 146 -12.15 -17.81 -3.48
N ASN A 147 -12.89 -16.86 -2.89
CA ASN A 147 -13.40 -16.98 -1.52
C ASN A 147 -14.81 -17.61 -1.45
N GLY A 148 -15.58 -17.51 -2.51
CA GLY A 148 -16.98 -17.96 -2.55
C GLY A 148 -17.91 -16.91 -3.13
N LYS A 149 -19.20 -16.94 -2.75
CA LYS A 149 -20.14 -15.90 -3.12
C LYS A 149 -19.79 -14.59 -2.42
N SER A 150 -20.02 -13.47 -3.12
CA SER A 150 -19.82 -12.15 -2.56
C SER A 150 -20.97 -11.78 -1.62
N ASP A 151 -20.63 -11.05 -0.54
CA ASP A 151 -21.63 -10.49 0.36
C ASP A 151 -22.41 -9.31 -0.27
N GLU A 152 -21.86 -8.70 -1.33
CA GLU A 152 -22.52 -7.58 -2.02
C GLU A 152 -23.68 -8.05 -2.91
N SER A 153 -23.60 -9.26 -3.49
CA SER A 153 -24.64 -9.83 -4.35
C SER A 153 -24.41 -11.31 -4.61
N GLU A 154 -25.48 -12.09 -4.60
CA GLU A 154 -25.44 -13.51 -4.98
C GLU A 154 -25.03 -13.77 -6.45
N LEU A 155 -25.07 -12.73 -7.28
CA LEU A 155 -24.68 -12.79 -8.69
C LEU A 155 -23.15 -12.82 -8.88
N PHE A 156 -22.39 -12.38 -7.88
CA PHE A 156 -20.94 -12.33 -7.95
C PHE A 156 -20.28 -13.39 -7.08
N TYR A 157 -19.10 -13.84 -7.51
CA TYR A 157 -18.15 -14.47 -6.60
C TYR A 157 -17.16 -13.42 -6.09
N SER A 158 -16.76 -13.59 -4.84
CA SER A 158 -15.68 -12.84 -4.21
C SER A 158 -14.35 -13.53 -4.45
N ALA A 159 -13.36 -12.80 -4.90
CA ALA A 159 -11.99 -13.27 -5.03
C ALA A 159 -11.03 -12.18 -4.54
N LYS A 160 -9.79 -12.58 -4.24
CA LYS A 160 -8.73 -11.63 -3.83
C LYS A 160 -7.44 -11.91 -4.58
N PRO A 161 -6.75 -10.86 -5.07
CA PRO A 161 -5.37 -10.97 -5.53
C PRO A 161 -4.47 -11.46 -4.39
N LEU A 162 -3.46 -12.24 -4.68
CA LEU A 162 -2.55 -12.80 -3.66
C LEU A 162 -1.82 -11.72 -2.83
N ALA A 163 -1.64 -10.54 -3.41
CA ALA A 163 -0.98 -9.42 -2.75
C ALA A 163 -1.92 -8.51 -1.95
N TRP A 164 -3.24 -8.75 -1.94
CA TRP A 164 -4.18 -7.93 -1.20
C TRP A 164 -4.41 -8.46 0.21
N ASP A 165 -4.48 -7.54 1.16
CA ASP A 165 -4.87 -7.85 2.53
C ASP A 165 -6.37 -8.20 2.57
N ARG A 166 -6.69 -9.24 3.33
CA ARG A 166 -8.05 -9.80 3.37
C ARG A 166 -9.07 -8.84 3.98
N ASP A 167 -8.64 -8.05 4.96
CA ASP A 167 -9.55 -7.26 5.79
C ASP A 167 -9.54 -5.76 5.44
N ILE A 168 -8.52 -5.30 4.70
CA ILE A 168 -8.29 -3.86 4.46
C ILE A 168 -8.51 -3.48 3.00
N ASP A 169 -8.06 -4.32 2.05
CA ASP A 169 -8.24 -4.06 0.63
C ASP A 169 -9.62 -4.51 0.17
N GLY A 170 -10.14 -3.90 -0.88
CA GLY A 170 -11.36 -4.32 -1.54
C GLY A 170 -11.30 -5.75 -2.06
N GLU A 171 -12.25 -6.17 -2.82
CA GLU A 171 -12.30 -7.50 -3.43
C GLU A 171 -12.36 -7.43 -4.95
N VAL A 172 -12.15 -8.56 -5.59
CA VAL A 172 -12.40 -8.76 -7.01
C VAL A 172 -13.73 -9.47 -7.14
N LEU A 173 -14.71 -8.79 -7.69
CA LEU A 173 -16.04 -9.30 -7.96
C LEU A 173 -16.01 -10.03 -9.31
N ILE A 174 -16.21 -11.33 -9.30
CA ILE A 174 -16.23 -12.14 -10.51
C ILE A 174 -17.67 -12.19 -11.02
N ASN A 175 -17.93 -11.53 -12.13
CA ASN A 175 -19.24 -11.48 -12.79
C ASN A 175 -19.38 -12.52 -13.91
N GLU A 176 -18.25 -12.97 -14.50
CA GLU A 176 -18.22 -13.92 -15.61
C GLU A 176 -17.09 -14.93 -15.44
N SER A 177 -17.21 -16.09 -16.08
CA SER A 177 -16.19 -17.12 -16.06
C SER A 177 -16.20 -17.90 -17.36
N GLU A 178 -15.02 -18.14 -17.95
CA GLU A 178 -14.83 -19.09 -19.06
C GLU A 178 -14.77 -20.54 -18.56
N ILE A 179 -14.72 -20.74 -17.22
CA ILE A 179 -14.73 -22.05 -16.58
C ILE A 179 -16.16 -22.36 -16.12
N GLU A 180 -16.65 -23.53 -16.48
CA GLU A 180 -18.03 -23.95 -16.22
C GLU A 180 -18.32 -24.09 -14.72
N LYS A 181 -17.35 -24.54 -13.92
CA LYS A 181 -17.52 -24.74 -12.48
C LYS A 181 -16.37 -24.14 -11.71
N LEU A 182 -16.69 -23.14 -10.88
CA LEU A 182 -15.73 -22.54 -9.96
C LEU A 182 -15.75 -23.23 -8.60
N GLU A 183 -14.58 -23.44 -8.00
CA GLU A 183 -14.41 -24.07 -6.70
C GLU A 183 -13.76 -23.09 -5.72
N ASN A 184 -14.40 -22.92 -4.55
CA ASN A 184 -13.86 -22.09 -3.48
C ASN A 184 -12.50 -22.65 -3.00
N GLY A 185 -11.60 -21.75 -2.66
CA GLY A 185 -10.28 -22.14 -2.19
C GLY A 185 -9.26 -22.42 -3.29
N LYS A 186 -9.64 -22.29 -4.54
CA LYS A 186 -8.71 -22.44 -5.68
C LYS A 186 -8.20 -21.10 -6.20
N LEU A 187 -7.08 -21.17 -6.91
CA LEU A 187 -6.47 -20.06 -7.63
C LEU A 187 -6.93 -20.07 -9.08
N TYR A 188 -7.23 -18.86 -9.58
CA TYR A 188 -7.65 -18.63 -10.95
C TYR A 188 -6.92 -17.43 -11.54
N CYS A 189 -6.75 -17.41 -12.85
CA CYS A 189 -6.41 -16.19 -13.58
C CYS A 189 -7.70 -15.43 -13.87
N ALA A 190 -7.71 -14.14 -13.53
CA ALA A 190 -8.84 -13.24 -13.73
C ALA A 190 -8.40 -11.99 -14.51
N LYS A 191 -9.11 -11.67 -15.57
CA LYS A 191 -8.92 -10.43 -16.34
C LYS A 191 -9.79 -9.34 -15.75
N ILE A 192 -9.16 -8.28 -15.27
CA ILE A 192 -9.85 -7.11 -14.71
C ILE A 192 -10.52 -6.33 -15.83
N THR A 193 -11.82 -6.08 -15.69
CA THR A 193 -12.63 -5.40 -16.70
C THR A 193 -13.01 -3.98 -16.27
N GLU A 194 -13.35 -3.78 -15.00
CA GLU A 194 -13.89 -2.51 -14.50
C GLU A 194 -13.49 -2.25 -13.04
N LEU A 195 -13.76 -1.00 -12.60
CA LEU A 195 -13.69 -0.59 -11.21
C LEU A 195 -15.12 -0.42 -10.65
N ALA A 196 -15.32 -0.90 -9.42
CA ALA A 196 -16.55 -0.70 -8.65
C ALA A 196 -16.20 -0.15 -7.25
N GLY A 197 -15.99 1.16 -7.15
CA GLY A 197 -15.51 1.80 -5.92
C GLY A 197 -14.09 1.35 -5.56
N LEU A 198 -13.95 0.66 -4.44
CA LEU A 198 -12.67 0.04 -4.01
C LEU A 198 -12.49 -1.38 -4.54
N ASN A 199 -13.53 -1.95 -5.16
CA ASN A 199 -13.54 -3.29 -5.72
C ASN A 199 -13.17 -3.26 -7.21
N LEU A 200 -12.69 -4.39 -7.71
CA LEU A 200 -12.46 -4.63 -9.13
C LEU A 200 -13.52 -5.60 -9.64
N ILE A 201 -13.94 -5.45 -10.88
CA ILE A 201 -14.77 -6.45 -11.58
C ILE A 201 -13.87 -7.23 -12.54
N ALA A 202 -14.06 -8.53 -12.60
CA ALA A 202 -13.22 -9.40 -13.42
C ALA A 202 -13.97 -10.61 -13.98
N THR A 203 -13.46 -11.12 -15.10
CA THR A 203 -13.84 -12.40 -15.70
C THR A 203 -12.75 -13.43 -15.39
N ILE A 204 -13.11 -14.61 -14.88
CA ILE A 204 -12.19 -15.75 -14.78
C ILE A 204 -11.90 -16.28 -16.18
N THR A 205 -10.60 -16.41 -16.52
CA THR A 205 -10.17 -16.88 -17.84
C THR A 205 -9.67 -18.34 -17.83
N LYS A 206 -9.01 -18.78 -16.75
CA LYS A 206 -8.49 -20.16 -16.60
C LYS A 206 -8.15 -20.49 -15.17
N GLU A 207 -7.97 -21.75 -14.87
CA GLU A 207 -7.31 -22.21 -13.63
C GLU A 207 -5.81 -21.82 -13.67
N ALA A 208 -5.22 -21.60 -12.48
CA ALA A 208 -3.83 -21.20 -12.33
C ALA A 208 -2.87 -22.37 -12.26
#